data_9b636f831836bd00235355b881803567
#
_entry.id   9b636f831836bd00235355b881803567
#
_cell.length_a   1.000
_cell.length_b   1.000
_cell.length_c   1.000
_cell.angle_alpha   90.00
_cell.angle_beta   90.00
_cell.angle_gamma   90.00
#
_symmetry.space_group_name_H-M   'P 1'
#
loop_
_entity.id
_entity.type
_entity.pdbx_description
1 polymer ?
#
loop_
_entity_poly.entity_id
_entity_poly.type
_entity_poly.pdbx_seq_one_letter_code
_entity_poly.pdbx_strand_id
1 'polypeptide(L)'
;MHEFVKGLWLLFSSAIYSFPCWKMRKFLLNLTLGKLGKNCFFLRGLQVTNPKNVFIGNHVVINKHVMLDGRMAKIVIGDNVDIAQETNIWTLEHDVNDDKHEVKGADVVIEDHVWIASRVTILPGVHIGRGAVIAAGAVVSKDVPALEIWGGVPARKIGVRNNKLV
;
A
#
# COMPACT_ATOMS: atom_id res chain seq x y z
N MET A 1 12.20 -26.78 -5.69
CA MET A 1 11.59 -26.20 -6.93
C MET A 1 10.70 -25.01 -6.62
N HIS A 2 9.82 -25.06 -5.62
CA HIS A 2 8.87 -23.97 -5.27
C HIS A 2 9.60 -22.69 -4.80
N GLU A 3 10.64 -22.79 -3.97
CA GLU A 3 11.39 -21.62 -3.45
C GLU A 3 12.27 -20.97 -4.55
N PHE A 4 12.82 -21.75 -5.46
CA PHE A 4 13.56 -21.24 -6.62
C PHE A 4 12.66 -20.42 -7.55
N VAL A 5 11.44 -20.92 -7.81
CA VAL A 5 10.44 -20.20 -8.63
C VAL A 5 9.98 -18.90 -7.95
N LYS A 6 9.81 -18.90 -6.61
CA LYS A 6 9.52 -17.68 -5.85
C LYS A 6 10.66 -16.67 -5.92
N GLY A 7 11.91 -17.13 -5.76
CA GLY A 7 13.09 -16.25 -5.88
C GLY A 7 13.23 -15.63 -7.27
N LEU A 8 13.00 -16.43 -8.30
CA LEU A 8 13.00 -15.95 -9.70
C LEU A 8 11.89 -14.93 -9.95
N TRP A 9 10.70 -15.16 -9.39
CA TRP A 9 9.58 -14.21 -9.48
C TRP A 9 9.89 -12.88 -8.78
N LEU A 10 10.54 -12.90 -7.61
CA LEU A 10 10.94 -11.68 -6.90
C LEU A 10 11.95 -10.86 -7.70
N LEU A 11 12.94 -11.50 -8.33
CA LEU A 11 13.89 -10.85 -9.22
C LEU A 11 13.20 -10.25 -10.45
N PHE A 12 12.33 -11.02 -11.10
CA PHE A 12 11.56 -10.55 -12.26
C PHE A 12 10.64 -9.38 -11.90
N SER A 13 9.91 -9.45 -10.80
CA SER A 13 9.01 -8.39 -10.38
C SER A 13 9.75 -7.09 -10.04
N SER A 14 10.89 -7.17 -9.38
CA SER A 14 11.73 -6.00 -9.10
C SER A 14 12.23 -5.32 -10.38
N ALA A 15 12.70 -6.10 -11.35
CA ALA A 15 13.13 -5.59 -12.66
C ALA A 15 11.97 -4.96 -13.44
N ILE A 16 10.81 -5.60 -13.45
CA ILE A 16 9.58 -5.15 -14.13
C ILE A 16 9.09 -3.82 -13.59
N TYR A 17 8.97 -3.70 -12.26
CA TYR A 17 8.44 -2.49 -11.61
C TYR A 17 9.46 -1.34 -11.57
N SER A 18 10.73 -1.62 -11.86
CA SER A 18 11.79 -0.61 -12.03
C SER A 18 12.03 -0.19 -13.47
N PHE A 19 11.34 -0.78 -14.45
CA PHE A 19 11.54 -0.49 -15.87
C PHE A 19 11.38 1.02 -16.17
N PRO A 20 12.26 1.64 -16.96
CA PRO A 20 12.26 3.10 -17.15
C PRO A 20 10.99 3.64 -17.82
N CYS A 21 10.36 2.88 -18.72
CA CYS A 21 9.13 3.32 -19.39
C CYS A 21 7.88 3.09 -18.52
N TRP A 22 7.20 4.17 -18.13
CA TRP A 22 6.01 4.11 -17.28
C TRP A 22 4.83 3.34 -17.90
N LYS A 23 4.65 3.44 -19.23
CA LYS A 23 3.58 2.71 -19.95
C LYS A 23 3.76 1.19 -19.84
N MET A 24 5.02 0.75 -19.95
CA MET A 24 5.37 -0.67 -19.80
C MET A 24 5.13 -1.15 -18.35
N ARG A 25 5.55 -0.37 -17.34
CA ARG A 25 5.27 -0.70 -15.93
C ARG A 25 3.76 -0.83 -15.68
N LYS A 26 2.98 0.13 -16.18
CA LYS A 26 1.51 0.08 -16.04
C LYS A 26 0.90 -1.14 -16.72
N PHE A 27 1.36 -1.50 -17.91
CA PHE A 27 0.91 -2.68 -18.61
C PHE A 27 1.20 -3.97 -17.80
N LEU A 28 2.42 -4.09 -17.26
CA LEU A 28 2.82 -5.24 -16.46
C LEU A 28 2.06 -5.30 -15.11
N LEU A 29 1.84 -4.17 -14.47
CA LEU A 29 1.01 -4.08 -13.27
C LEU A 29 -0.43 -4.53 -13.57
N ASN A 30 -0.99 -4.12 -14.70
CA ASN A 30 -2.34 -4.54 -15.10
C ASN A 30 -2.48 -6.04 -15.34
N LEU A 31 -1.40 -6.72 -15.74
CA LEU A 31 -1.37 -8.18 -15.93
C LEU A 31 -1.19 -8.94 -14.61
N THR A 32 -0.60 -8.33 -13.59
CA THR A 32 -0.17 -9.02 -12.37
C THR A 32 -1.04 -8.72 -11.16
N LEU A 33 -1.57 -7.49 -11.04
CA LEU A 33 -2.41 -7.08 -9.91
C LEU A 33 -3.78 -7.78 -9.93
N GLY A 34 -4.39 -7.94 -8.77
CA GLY A 34 -5.77 -8.43 -8.65
C GLY A 34 -6.78 -7.50 -9.36
N LYS A 35 -6.55 -6.19 -9.27
CA LYS A 35 -7.30 -5.17 -10.03
C LYS A 35 -6.45 -3.92 -10.18
N LEU A 36 -6.53 -3.30 -11.35
CA LEU A 36 -5.95 -1.98 -11.61
C LEU A 36 -6.97 -1.08 -12.31
N GLY A 37 -7.29 0.04 -11.69
CA GLY A 37 -8.19 1.05 -12.23
C GLY A 37 -7.57 1.90 -13.34
N LYS A 38 -8.37 2.85 -13.82
CA LYS A 38 -7.97 3.77 -14.90
C LYS A 38 -7.18 4.96 -14.35
N ASN A 39 -6.40 5.61 -15.23
CA ASN A 39 -5.68 6.85 -14.95
C ASN A 39 -4.74 6.80 -13.73
N CYS A 40 -4.22 5.62 -13.39
CA CYS A 40 -3.23 5.45 -12.33
C CYS A 40 -1.83 5.78 -12.83
N PHE A 41 -1.00 6.30 -11.93
CA PHE A 41 0.39 6.63 -12.20
C PHE A 41 1.33 6.02 -11.16
N PHE A 42 2.38 5.33 -11.62
CA PHE A 42 3.32 4.62 -10.77
C PHE A 42 4.75 5.09 -11.06
N LEU A 43 5.45 5.54 -10.03
CA LEU A 43 6.86 5.88 -10.12
C LEU A 43 7.74 4.62 -9.99
N ARG A 44 9.03 4.78 -10.25
CA ARG A 44 10.01 3.67 -10.25
C ARG A 44 10.27 3.14 -8.85
N GLY A 45 10.64 1.86 -8.77
CA GLY A 45 11.00 1.22 -7.50
C GLY A 45 9.80 0.79 -6.66
N LEU A 46 8.59 0.76 -7.23
CA LEU A 46 7.45 0.10 -6.58
C LEU A 46 7.79 -1.38 -6.35
N GLN A 47 7.55 -1.87 -5.15
CA GLN A 47 7.70 -3.28 -4.78
C GLN A 47 6.32 -3.84 -4.46
N VAL A 48 5.98 -4.98 -5.07
CA VAL A 48 4.70 -5.65 -4.83
C VAL A 48 4.97 -7.13 -4.60
N THR A 49 4.60 -7.63 -3.44
CA THR A 49 4.62 -9.06 -3.14
C THR A 49 3.19 -9.60 -3.19
N ASN A 50 3.03 -10.79 -3.79
CA ASN A 50 1.73 -11.39 -4.10
C ASN A 50 0.74 -10.40 -4.74
N PRO A 51 1.01 -9.93 -5.96
CA PRO A 51 0.25 -8.85 -6.60
C PRO A 51 -1.23 -9.18 -6.82
N LYS A 52 -1.62 -10.46 -6.85
CA LYS A 52 -3.03 -10.88 -6.97
C LYS A 52 -3.90 -10.42 -5.80
N ASN A 53 -3.30 -10.15 -4.65
CA ASN A 53 -3.98 -9.62 -3.46
C ASN A 53 -4.02 -8.09 -3.41
N VAL A 54 -3.51 -7.39 -4.44
CA VAL A 54 -3.49 -5.93 -4.48
C VAL A 54 -4.54 -5.43 -5.47
N PHE A 55 -5.46 -4.60 -4.99
CA PHE A 55 -6.58 -4.03 -5.72
C PHE A 55 -6.48 -2.51 -5.68
N ILE A 56 -6.39 -1.88 -6.83
CA ILE A 56 -6.19 -0.43 -6.97
C ILE A 56 -7.34 0.18 -7.77
N GLY A 57 -7.94 1.23 -7.23
CA GLY A 57 -9.00 2.02 -7.85
C GLY A 57 -8.50 2.93 -8.98
N ASN A 58 -9.30 3.93 -9.31
CA ASN A 58 -9.01 4.88 -10.39
C ASN A 58 -8.25 6.11 -9.87
N HIS A 59 -7.49 6.77 -10.76
CA HIS A 59 -6.78 8.03 -10.45
C HIS A 59 -5.84 7.92 -9.24
N VAL A 60 -5.22 6.76 -9.03
CA VAL A 60 -4.28 6.51 -7.93
C VAL A 60 -2.86 6.86 -8.36
N VAL A 61 -2.16 7.61 -7.51
CA VAL A 61 -0.74 7.92 -7.68
C VAL A 61 0.07 7.17 -6.62
N ILE A 62 1.03 6.36 -7.07
CA ILE A 62 1.97 5.67 -6.19
C ILE A 62 3.39 6.11 -6.53
N ASN A 63 4.03 6.77 -5.56
CA ASN A 63 5.36 7.32 -5.71
C ASN A 63 6.47 6.25 -5.64
N LYS A 64 7.72 6.71 -5.75
CA LYS A 64 8.89 5.82 -5.80
C LYS A 64 9.12 5.07 -4.49
N HIS A 65 9.63 3.84 -4.63
CA HIS A 65 10.03 3.00 -3.49
C HIS A 65 8.90 2.71 -2.48
N VAL A 66 7.64 2.70 -2.94
CA VAL A 66 6.52 2.22 -2.14
C VAL A 66 6.55 0.69 -2.13
N MET A 67 6.26 0.08 -0.97
CA MET A 67 6.07 -1.37 -0.84
C MET A 67 4.60 -1.68 -0.57
N LEU A 68 4.07 -2.62 -1.33
CA LEU A 68 2.73 -3.21 -1.15
C LEU A 68 2.91 -4.71 -0.87
N ASP A 69 2.76 -5.11 0.38
CA ASP A 69 2.92 -6.50 0.79
C ASP A 69 1.58 -7.23 0.94
N GLY A 70 1.13 -7.85 -0.14
CA GLY A 70 -0.10 -8.66 -0.19
C GLY A 70 0.10 -10.15 0.12
N ARG A 71 1.16 -10.56 0.84
CA ARG A 71 1.49 -11.99 1.01
C ARG A 71 0.43 -12.78 1.76
N MET A 72 -0.19 -12.23 2.78
CA MET A 72 -1.14 -12.95 3.62
C MET A 72 -2.60 -12.56 3.38
N ALA A 73 -2.86 -11.27 3.07
CA ALA A 73 -4.19 -10.75 2.95
C ALA A 73 -4.25 -9.67 1.84
N LYS A 74 -5.38 -9.03 1.66
CA LYS A 74 -5.59 -8.07 0.58
C LYS A 74 -5.13 -6.67 0.97
N ILE A 75 -4.65 -5.93 -0.03
CA ILE A 75 -4.53 -4.47 0.00
C ILE A 75 -5.57 -3.92 -0.96
N VAL A 76 -6.50 -3.13 -0.44
CA VAL A 76 -7.55 -2.49 -1.23
C VAL A 76 -7.34 -0.98 -1.17
N ILE A 77 -7.09 -0.36 -2.31
CA ILE A 77 -6.89 1.08 -2.46
C ILE A 77 -8.02 1.64 -3.32
N GLY A 78 -8.75 2.60 -2.78
CA GLY A 78 -9.88 3.27 -3.43
C GLY A 78 -9.46 4.23 -4.55
N ASP A 79 -10.39 5.08 -4.95
CA ASP A 79 -10.20 6.05 -6.02
C ASP A 79 -9.56 7.36 -5.49
N ASN A 80 -8.82 8.07 -6.36
CA ASN A 80 -8.21 9.37 -6.04
C ASN A 80 -7.27 9.32 -4.80
N VAL A 81 -6.52 8.26 -4.64
CA VAL A 81 -5.56 8.08 -3.54
C VAL A 81 -4.17 8.46 -3.98
N ASP A 82 -3.48 9.24 -3.13
CA ASP A 82 -2.06 9.57 -3.30
C ASP A 82 -1.21 8.90 -2.22
N ILE A 83 -0.23 8.08 -2.64
CA ILE A 83 0.74 7.43 -1.76
C ILE A 83 2.13 7.97 -2.09
N ALA A 84 2.70 8.71 -1.15
CA ALA A 84 4.03 9.30 -1.31
C ALA A 84 5.14 8.26 -1.13
N GLN A 85 6.35 8.69 -1.44
CA GLN A 85 7.53 7.83 -1.54
C GLN A 85 7.90 7.11 -0.23
N GLU A 86 8.48 5.92 -0.37
CA GLU A 86 9.05 5.13 0.73
C GLU A 86 7.99 4.67 1.76
N THR A 87 6.72 4.69 1.39
CA THR A 87 5.62 4.17 2.22
C THR A 87 5.55 2.66 2.12
N ASN A 88 5.32 2.00 3.25
CA ASN A 88 5.21 0.55 3.34
C ASN A 88 3.83 0.15 3.85
N ILE A 89 3.16 -0.75 3.13
CA ILE A 89 1.84 -1.29 3.49
C ILE A 89 1.99 -2.80 3.66
N TRP A 90 1.72 -3.27 4.86
CA TRP A 90 1.92 -4.66 5.26
C TRP A 90 0.60 -5.36 5.53
N THR A 91 0.43 -6.58 5.01
CA THR A 91 -0.71 -7.45 5.35
C THR A 91 -0.28 -8.67 6.18
N LEU A 92 1.00 -8.74 6.55
CA LEU A 92 1.59 -9.84 7.30
C LEU A 92 2.37 -9.31 8.49
N GLU A 93 2.21 -9.95 9.62
CA GLU A 93 3.03 -9.78 10.82
C GLU A 93 3.22 -11.14 11.53
N HIS A 94 4.14 -11.20 12.48
CA HIS A 94 4.26 -12.35 13.38
C HIS A 94 3.36 -12.17 14.61
N ASP A 95 2.78 -13.27 15.11
CA ASP A 95 2.06 -13.23 16.37
C ASP A 95 3.07 -13.06 17.53
N VAL A 96 2.95 -11.95 18.24
CA VAL A 96 3.84 -11.61 19.36
C VAL A 96 3.68 -12.53 20.57
N ASN A 97 2.59 -13.29 20.64
CA ASN A 97 2.27 -14.21 21.73
C ASN A 97 2.59 -15.68 21.37
N ASP A 98 3.13 -15.94 20.18
CA ASP A 98 3.49 -17.28 19.75
C ASP A 98 5.01 -17.46 19.75
N ASP A 99 5.49 -18.40 20.56
CA ASP A 99 6.92 -18.73 20.70
C ASP A 99 7.58 -19.20 19.38
N LYS A 100 6.79 -19.68 18.42
CA LYS A 100 7.23 -20.10 17.09
C LYS A 100 7.18 -18.98 16.06
N HIS A 101 6.76 -17.78 16.48
CA HIS A 101 6.59 -16.62 15.60
C HIS A 101 5.68 -16.93 14.41
N GLU A 102 4.58 -17.67 14.63
CA GLU A 102 3.63 -17.94 13.57
C GLU A 102 3.15 -16.63 12.91
N VAL A 103 2.95 -16.70 11.60
CA VAL A 103 2.52 -15.55 10.83
C VAL A 103 1.01 -15.40 10.88
N LYS A 104 0.54 -14.17 11.04
CA LYS A 104 -0.85 -13.79 10.89
C LYS A 104 -0.98 -12.64 9.92
N GLY A 105 -2.14 -12.50 9.33
CA GLY A 105 -2.39 -11.45 8.36
C GLY A 105 -3.81 -10.92 8.43
N ALA A 106 -3.94 -9.66 7.98
CA ALA A 106 -5.23 -9.02 7.88
C ALA A 106 -5.24 -8.03 6.71
N ASP A 107 -6.42 -7.81 6.13
CA ASP A 107 -6.60 -6.89 5.01
C ASP A 107 -6.28 -5.45 5.42
N VAL A 108 -5.65 -4.70 4.52
CA VAL A 108 -5.50 -3.25 4.64
C VAL A 108 -6.42 -2.59 3.63
N VAL A 109 -7.26 -1.67 4.12
CA VAL A 109 -8.22 -0.93 3.30
C VAL A 109 -7.91 0.56 3.37
N ILE A 110 -7.75 1.18 2.22
CA ILE A 110 -7.54 2.62 2.04
C ILE A 110 -8.67 3.13 1.16
N GLU A 111 -9.56 3.91 1.76
CA GLU A 111 -10.73 4.44 1.04
C GLU A 111 -10.35 5.58 0.09
N ASP A 112 -11.36 6.11 -0.63
CA ASP A 112 -11.17 7.15 -1.63
C ASP A 112 -10.63 8.45 -1.03
N HIS A 113 -9.91 9.21 -1.87
CA HIS A 113 -9.38 10.54 -1.55
C HIS A 113 -8.39 10.58 -0.35
N VAL A 114 -7.86 9.45 0.07
CA VAL A 114 -6.84 9.39 1.11
C VAL A 114 -5.51 9.92 0.58
N TRP A 115 -4.82 10.69 1.40
CA TRP A 115 -3.45 11.11 1.14
C TRP A 115 -2.49 10.55 2.19
N ILE A 116 -1.54 9.73 1.74
CA ILE A 116 -0.49 9.17 2.57
C ILE A 116 0.81 9.86 2.22
N ALA A 117 1.38 10.59 3.18
CA ALA A 117 2.66 11.29 3.02
C ALA A 117 3.86 10.29 3.03
N SER A 118 5.07 10.81 2.87
CA SER A 118 6.28 10.00 2.69
C SER A 118 6.66 9.19 3.94
N ARG A 119 7.23 8.00 3.74
CA ARG A 119 7.80 7.15 4.80
C ARG A 119 6.79 6.70 5.85
N VAL A 120 5.54 6.54 5.47
CA VAL A 120 4.51 6.00 6.33
C VAL A 120 4.61 4.47 6.37
N THR A 121 4.36 3.88 7.53
CA THR A 121 4.19 2.43 7.68
C THR A 121 2.76 2.14 8.10
N ILE A 122 2.05 1.32 7.32
CA ILE A 122 0.69 0.87 7.63
C ILE A 122 0.77 -0.60 7.99
N LEU A 123 0.28 -0.93 9.20
CA LEU A 123 0.30 -2.29 9.75
C LEU A 123 -0.91 -3.11 9.29
N PRO A 124 -0.84 -4.45 9.39
CA PRO A 124 -1.94 -5.33 9.03
C PRO A 124 -3.25 -5.00 9.75
N GLY A 125 -4.36 -5.13 9.04
CA GLY A 125 -5.70 -4.92 9.60
C GLY A 125 -6.17 -3.47 9.65
N VAL A 126 -5.36 -2.51 9.24
CA VAL A 126 -5.71 -1.08 9.31
C VAL A 126 -6.69 -0.70 8.20
N HIS A 127 -7.74 0.02 8.60
CA HIS A 127 -8.68 0.69 7.72
C HIS A 127 -8.49 2.21 7.79
N ILE A 128 -8.23 2.84 6.64
CA ILE A 128 -8.08 4.29 6.51
C ILE A 128 -9.30 4.85 5.79
N GLY A 129 -10.12 5.60 6.52
CA GLY A 129 -11.38 6.15 6.04
C GLY A 129 -11.22 7.26 5.00
N ARG A 130 -12.28 7.47 4.24
CA ARG A 130 -12.34 8.40 3.10
C ARG A 130 -11.79 9.78 3.42
N GLY A 131 -10.88 10.24 2.58
CA GLY A 131 -10.30 11.57 2.70
C GLY A 131 -9.37 11.79 3.89
N ALA A 132 -9.03 10.76 4.63
CA ALA A 132 -8.04 10.88 5.70
C ALA A 132 -6.66 11.26 5.16
N VAL A 133 -5.83 11.82 6.02
CA VAL A 133 -4.45 12.20 5.71
C VAL A 133 -3.51 11.57 6.74
N ILE A 134 -2.47 10.91 6.25
CA ILE A 134 -1.42 10.35 7.10
C ILE A 134 -0.15 11.17 6.92
N ALA A 135 0.31 11.79 8.00
CA ALA A 135 1.51 12.62 8.01
C ALA A 135 2.79 11.80 7.81
N ALA A 136 3.83 12.45 7.29
CA ALA A 136 5.09 11.80 6.97
C ALA A 136 5.73 11.12 8.19
N GLY A 137 6.31 9.93 7.97
CA GLY A 137 7.00 9.15 9.01
C GLY A 137 6.08 8.49 10.03
N ALA A 138 4.76 8.51 9.84
CA ALA A 138 3.82 7.91 10.78
C ALA A 138 3.84 6.37 10.72
N VAL A 139 3.58 5.72 11.86
CA VAL A 139 3.30 4.28 11.96
C VAL A 139 1.85 4.09 12.36
N VAL A 140 1.04 3.67 11.39
CA VAL A 140 -0.42 3.49 11.56
C VAL A 140 -0.69 2.05 12.00
N SER A 141 -1.14 1.89 13.24
CA SER A 141 -1.43 0.61 13.87
C SER A 141 -2.90 0.47 14.30
N LYS A 142 -3.76 1.42 13.94
CA LYS A 142 -5.19 1.44 14.23
C LYS A 142 -5.93 2.12 13.08
N ASP A 143 -7.23 1.86 12.99
CA ASP A 143 -8.10 2.49 12.01
C ASP A 143 -8.09 4.01 12.14
N VAL A 144 -8.11 4.66 10.98
CA VAL A 144 -8.14 6.11 10.86
C VAL A 144 -9.51 6.53 10.34
N PRO A 145 -10.30 7.28 11.13
CA PRO A 145 -11.60 7.78 10.68
C PRO A 145 -11.50 8.70 9.46
N ALA A 146 -12.61 8.77 8.70
CA ALA A 146 -12.72 9.64 7.54
C ALA A 146 -12.40 11.10 7.88
N LEU A 147 -11.72 11.79 6.95
CA LEU A 147 -11.34 13.21 7.05
C LEU A 147 -10.41 13.55 8.23
N GLU A 148 -9.92 12.58 8.99
CA GLU A 148 -8.96 12.85 10.04
C GLU A 148 -7.52 12.93 9.51
N ILE A 149 -6.71 13.74 10.18
CA ILE A 149 -5.26 13.85 9.95
C ILE A 149 -4.55 13.16 11.11
N TRP A 150 -3.75 12.13 10.78
CA TRP A 150 -3.02 11.34 11.76
C TRP A 150 -1.51 11.41 11.52
N GLY A 151 -0.73 11.40 12.61
CA GLY A 151 0.73 11.43 12.53
C GLY A 151 1.41 10.88 13.78
N GLY A 152 2.71 10.63 13.70
CA GLY A 152 3.55 10.15 14.81
C GLY A 152 3.74 8.63 14.84
N VAL A 153 4.49 8.15 15.85
CA VAL A 153 4.83 6.75 16.09
C VAL A 153 4.53 6.40 17.57
N PRO A 154 3.49 5.63 17.84
CA PRO A 154 2.40 5.24 16.95
C PRO A 154 1.54 6.44 16.53
N ALA A 155 0.91 6.35 15.34
CA ALA A 155 0.09 7.42 14.80
C ALA A 155 -1.12 7.75 15.73
N ARG A 156 -1.41 9.05 15.85
CA ARG A 156 -2.56 9.58 16.58
C ARG A 156 -3.17 10.72 15.78
N LYS A 157 -4.43 11.04 16.07
CA LYS A 157 -5.11 12.19 15.50
C LYS A 157 -4.38 13.48 15.86
N ILE A 158 -4.04 14.27 14.85
CA ILE A 158 -3.40 15.59 14.98
C ILE A 158 -4.24 16.71 14.36
N GLY A 159 -5.32 16.37 13.65
CA GLY A 159 -6.20 17.37 13.04
C GLY A 159 -7.36 16.73 12.28
N VAL A 160 -8.10 17.59 11.56
CA VAL A 160 -9.21 17.24 10.70
C VAL A 160 -9.03 17.96 9.36
N ARG A 161 -9.33 17.30 8.26
CA ARG A 161 -9.25 17.86 6.93
C ARG A 161 -10.50 18.69 6.61
N ASN A 162 -10.31 19.99 6.40
CA ASN A 162 -11.38 20.92 6.01
C ASN A 162 -11.48 21.01 4.47
N ASN A 163 -11.89 19.92 3.81
CA ASN A 163 -12.07 19.91 2.36
C ASN A 163 -13.36 19.19 2.00
N LYS A 164 -14.13 19.80 1.08
CA LYS A 164 -15.23 19.11 0.41
C LYS A 164 -14.61 18.24 -0.68
N LEU A 165 -14.49 16.94 -0.41
CA LEU A 165 -14.02 15.97 -1.39
C LEU A 165 -15.07 15.88 -2.52
N VAL A 166 -14.69 16.30 -3.71
CA VAL A 166 -15.54 16.31 -4.93
C VAL A 166 -15.14 15.14 -5.82
#